data_5e0602267cac1435a08f237e6a22d03d
#
_entry.id   5e0602267cac1435a08f237e6a22d03d
#
_cell.length_a   1.000
_cell.length_b   1.000
_cell.length_c   1.000
_cell.angle_alpha   90.00
_cell.angle_beta   90.00
_cell.angle_gamma   90.00
#
_symmetry.space_group_name_H-M   'P 1'
#
loop_
_entity.id
_entity.type
_entity.pdbx_description
1 polymer ?
#
loop_
_entity_poly.entity_id
_entity_poly.type
_entity_poly.pdbx_seq_one_letter_code
_entity_poly.pdbx_strand_id
1 'polypeptide(L)'
;MVFMTNQTLQTPRILLDFDGTITTRDSVDAVLERFALPQWQEVEQEWENGTIGSLECLQRQVALIRATPYAMDHFIDGIEVDCSLSDLLMLCRQSNVMVSVVSDGFERSVRRVLERVGEVCDIKANQLMPLGHDRWTLSHPFAHAGCTSGAGTCKCHAAAPSPTILIGDGRSDFCVAHQASLVFAKGRLAKYCQDHYLPHIPIAHLGDVLAPLSQRLEIGLAA
;
A
#
# COMPACT_ATOMS: atom_id res chain seq x y z
N MET A 1 40.25 -25.95 1.15
CA MET A 1 39.92 -24.73 1.92
C MET A 1 38.61 -24.20 1.31
N VAL A 2 37.48 -24.57 1.92
CA VAL A 2 36.16 -24.22 1.41
C VAL A 2 35.78 -22.91 2.08
N PHE A 3 35.70 -21.83 1.30
CA PHE A 3 35.17 -20.56 1.77
C PHE A 3 33.66 -20.71 1.94
N MET A 4 33.21 -20.96 3.16
CA MET A 4 31.83 -20.77 3.53
C MET A 4 31.58 -19.27 3.51
N THR A 5 30.94 -18.77 2.47
CA THR A 5 30.38 -17.43 2.45
C THR A 5 29.24 -17.39 3.47
N ASN A 6 29.50 -16.71 4.59
CA ASN A 6 28.49 -16.35 5.58
C ASN A 6 27.49 -15.39 4.88
N GLN A 7 26.48 -15.92 4.20
CA GLN A 7 25.32 -15.13 3.81
C GLN A 7 24.55 -14.86 5.10
N THR A 8 24.77 -13.69 5.68
CA THR A 8 23.85 -13.13 6.67
C THR A 8 22.46 -13.15 6.02
N LEU A 9 21.60 -14.04 6.48
CA LEU A 9 20.19 -14.09 6.11
C LEU A 9 19.59 -12.73 6.48
N GLN A 10 19.42 -11.88 5.48
CA GLN A 10 18.78 -10.58 5.70
C GLN A 10 17.33 -10.85 6.07
N THR A 11 16.91 -10.36 7.23
CA THR A 11 15.51 -10.41 7.65
C THR A 11 14.63 -9.76 6.59
N PRO A 12 13.61 -10.43 6.09
CA PRO A 12 12.74 -9.87 5.07
C PRO A 12 11.99 -8.64 5.61
N ARG A 13 11.67 -7.72 4.71
CA ARG A 13 10.77 -6.59 4.99
C ARG A 13 9.41 -6.89 4.41
N ILE A 14 8.35 -6.50 5.11
CA ILE A 14 7.01 -6.51 4.56
C ILE A 14 6.70 -5.13 3.98
N LEU A 15 6.28 -5.12 2.71
CA LEU A 15 5.55 -4.01 2.11
C LEU A 15 4.08 -4.34 2.19
N LEU A 16 3.35 -3.57 2.99
CA LEU A 16 1.94 -3.72 3.20
C LEU A 16 1.22 -2.58 2.48
N ASP A 17 0.39 -2.93 1.51
CA ASP A 17 -0.48 -1.97 0.85
C ASP A 17 -1.60 -1.49 1.78
N PHE A 18 -2.17 -0.35 1.49
CA PHE A 18 -3.19 0.27 2.35
C PHE A 18 -4.60 0.15 1.77
N ASP A 19 -4.84 0.76 0.60
CA ASP A 19 -6.15 0.87 -0.01
C ASP A 19 -6.61 -0.49 -0.55
N GLY A 20 -7.78 -0.97 -0.07
CA GLY A 20 -8.27 -2.31 -0.42
C GLY A 20 -7.53 -3.48 0.25
N THR A 21 -6.45 -3.24 0.99
CA THR A 21 -5.65 -4.25 1.70
C THR A 21 -5.76 -4.10 3.22
N ILE A 22 -5.26 -3.01 3.80
CA ILE A 22 -5.52 -2.65 5.21
C ILE A 22 -6.97 -2.18 5.37
N THR A 23 -7.43 -1.33 4.47
CA THR A 23 -8.85 -0.91 4.44
C THR A 23 -9.68 -1.93 3.67
N THR A 24 -10.97 -2.06 4.04
CA THR A 24 -11.90 -3.00 3.39
C THR A 24 -12.31 -2.55 1.99
N ARG A 25 -12.14 -1.25 1.67
CA ARG A 25 -12.35 -0.63 0.36
C ARG A 25 -11.29 0.43 0.09
N ASP A 26 -11.19 0.89 -1.15
CA ASP A 26 -10.29 1.98 -1.51
C ASP A 26 -10.70 3.26 -0.77
N SER A 27 -9.75 3.84 0.00
CA SER A 27 -10.00 5.03 0.81
C SER A 27 -9.93 6.32 -0.01
N VAL A 28 -9.18 6.32 -1.12
CA VAL A 28 -9.12 7.44 -2.05
C VAL A 28 -10.44 7.58 -2.76
N ASP A 29 -10.97 6.49 -3.33
CA ASP A 29 -12.28 6.46 -3.97
C ASP A 29 -13.37 6.93 -3.00
N ALA A 30 -13.35 6.43 -1.76
CA ALA A 30 -14.30 6.84 -0.74
C ALA A 30 -14.28 8.35 -0.45
N VAL A 31 -13.09 8.94 -0.39
CA VAL A 31 -12.91 10.40 -0.21
C VAL A 31 -13.42 11.16 -1.43
N LEU A 32 -13.11 10.69 -2.65
CA LEU A 32 -13.54 11.33 -3.88
C LEU A 32 -15.06 11.28 -4.05
N GLU A 33 -15.67 10.12 -3.82
CA GLU A 33 -17.13 9.95 -3.83
C GLU A 33 -17.84 10.91 -2.86
N ARG A 34 -17.23 11.15 -1.71
CA ARG A 34 -17.83 11.97 -0.65
C ARG A 34 -17.66 13.46 -0.86
N PHE A 35 -16.51 13.89 -1.38
CA PHE A 35 -16.09 15.27 -1.34
C PHE A 35 -15.67 15.89 -2.69
N ALA A 36 -15.40 15.09 -3.71
CA ALA A 36 -14.97 15.64 -4.98
C ALA A 36 -16.14 16.08 -5.85
N LEU A 37 -15.87 17.07 -6.71
CA LEU A 37 -16.81 17.45 -7.78
C LEU A 37 -16.94 16.29 -8.79
N PRO A 38 -18.10 16.09 -9.42
CA PRO A 38 -18.38 14.89 -10.26
C PRO A 38 -17.37 14.61 -11.37
N GLN A 39 -16.66 15.63 -11.83
CA GLN A 39 -15.62 15.51 -12.88
C GLN A 39 -14.46 14.58 -12.49
N TRP A 40 -14.32 14.19 -11.24
CA TRP A 40 -13.30 13.22 -10.83
C TRP A 40 -13.45 11.87 -11.54
N GLN A 41 -14.68 11.49 -11.91
CA GLN A 41 -14.97 10.25 -12.63
C GLN A 41 -14.44 10.27 -14.08
N GLU A 42 -14.42 11.43 -14.72
CA GLU A 42 -13.82 11.60 -16.05
C GLU A 42 -12.30 11.40 -15.99
N VAL A 43 -11.67 11.92 -14.93
CA VAL A 43 -10.24 11.75 -14.69
C VAL A 43 -9.89 10.29 -14.40
N GLU A 44 -10.73 9.59 -13.62
CA GLU A 44 -10.60 8.16 -13.37
C GLU A 44 -10.64 7.35 -14.66
N GLN A 45 -11.59 7.65 -15.54
CA GLN A 45 -11.72 6.99 -16.83
C GLN A 45 -10.47 7.17 -17.72
N GLU A 46 -9.85 8.35 -17.71
CA GLU A 46 -8.59 8.58 -18.44
C GLU A 46 -7.46 7.68 -17.90
N TRP A 47 -7.37 7.51 -16.59
CA TRP A 47 -6.40 6.63 -15.95
C TRP A 47 -6.70 5.14 -16.25
N GLU A 48 -7.95 4.71 -16.15
CA GLU A 48 -8.33 3.33 -16.46
C GLU A 48 -8.00 2.96 -17.92
N ASN A 49 -8.20 3.90 -18.83
CA ASN A 49 -7.86 3.76 -20.26
C ASN A 49 -6.34 3.86 -20.54
N GLY A 50 -5.53 4.17 -19.53
CA GLY A 50 -4.08 4.31 -19.66
C GLY A 50 -3.62 5.59 -20.35
N THR A 51 -4.49 6.59 -20.48
CA THR A 51 -4.19 7.89 -21.10
C THR A 51 -3.30 8.75 -20.21
N ILE A 52 -3.46 8.63 -18.89
CA ILE A 52 -2.68 9.32 -17.87
C ILE A 52 -2.13 8.33 -16.83
N GLY A 53 -1.04 8.71 -16.14
CA GLY A 53 -0.46 7.94 -15.04
C GLY A 53 -1.19 8.17 -13.70
N SER A 54 -0.94 7.30 -12.72
CA SER A 54 -1.58 7.39 -11.39
C SER A 54 -1.30 8.73 -10.69
N LEU A 55 -0.08 9.25 -10.78
CA LEU A 55 0.29 10.53 -10.17
C LEU A 55 -0.54 11.69 -10.74
N GLU A 56 -0.65 11.80 -12.06
CA GLU A 56 -1.44 12.84 -12.71
C GLU A 56 -2.93 12.69 -12.39
N CYS A 57 -3.44 11.46 -12.45
CA CYS A 57 -4.82 11.15 -12.09
C CYS A 57 -5.13 11.68 -10.70
N LEU A 58 -4.36 11.26 -9.70
CA LEU A 58 -4.60 11.62 -8.31
C LEU A 58 -4.46 13.13 -8.06
N GLN A 59 -3.50 13.80 -8.71
CA GLN A 59 -3.36 15.27 -8.61
C GLN A 59 -4.60 16.00 -9.13
N ARG A 60 -5.10 15.59 -10.29
CA ARG A 60 -6.30 16.20 -10.91
C ARG A 60 -7.56 15.92 -10.07
N GLN A 61 -7.70 14.73 -9.53
CA GLN A 61 -8.82 14.35 -8.65
C GLN A 61 -8.80 15.14 -7.34
N VAL A 62 -7.64 15.26 -6.68
CA VAL A 62 -7.51 16.02 -5.42
C VAL A 62 -7.83 17.49 -5.60
N ALA A 63 -7.51 18.08 -6.74
CA ALA A 63 -7.88 19.47 -7.05
C ALA A 63 -9.42 19.70 -7.09
N LEU A 64 -10.19 18.62 -7.27
CA LEU A 64 -11.66 18.64 -7.26
C LEU A 64 -12.27 18.47 -5.87
N ILE A 65 -11.53 18.07 -4.86
CA ILE A 65 -12.03 17.90 -3.50
C ILE A 65 -12.47 19.23 -2.89
N ARG A 66 -13.62 19.21 -2.21
CA ARG A 66 -14.22 20.30 -1.47
C ARG A 66 -14.61 19.82 -0.08
N ALA A 67 -13.66 19.90 0.85
CA ALA A 67 -13.85 19.48 2.23
C ALA A 67 -12.96 20.30 3.17
N THR A 68 -13.49 20.72 4.30
CA THR A 68 -12.64 21.27 5.37
C THR A 68 -11.74 20.19 5.96
N PRO A 69 -10.57 20.51 6.55
CA PRO A 69 -9.73 19.54 7.23
C PRO A 69 -10.49 18.72 8.29
N TYR A 70 -11.37 19.36 9.03
CA TYR A 70 -12.21 18.68 10.02
C TYR A 70 -13.16 17.65 9.39
N ALA A 71 -13.85 17.99 8.30
CA ALA A 71 -14.76 17.08 7.60
C ALA A 71 -13.99 15.90 6.99
N MET A 72 -12.82 16.16 6.42
CA MET A 72 -11.92 15.15 5.89
C MET A 72 -11.48 14.16 6.97
N ASP A 73 -10.98 14.66 8.09
CA ASP A 73 -10.51 13.84 9.20
C ASP A 73 -11.62 12.99 9.80
N HIS A 74 -12.77 13.60 10.04
CA HIS A 74 -13.94 12.89 10.57
C HIS A 74 -14.40 11.76 9.63
N PHE A 75 -14.33 11.98 8.31
CA PHE A 75 -14.67 10.93 7.34
C PHE A 75 -13.63 9.80 7.34
N ILE A 76 -12.34 10.13 7.34
CA ILE A 76 -11.25 9.15 7.38
C ILE A 76 -11.32 8.30 8.66
N ASP A 77 -11.69 8.87 9.80
CA ASP A 77 -11.85 8.14 11.06
C ASP A 77 -12.96 7.08 11.02
N GLY A 78 -13.88 7.19 10.07
CA GLY A 78 -14.93 6.21 9.82
C GLY A 78 -14.57 5.10 8.84
N ILE A 79 -13.37 5.12 8.23
CA ILE A 79 -12.96 4.10 7.26
C ILE A 79 -12.79 2.75 7.96
N GLU A 80 -13.42 1.73 7.39
CA GLU A 80 -13.32 0.36 7.91
C GLU A 80 -11.97 -0.27 7.59
N VAL A 81 -11.45 -1.01 8.57
CA VAL A 81 -10.13 -1.65 8.55
C VAL A 81 -10.29 -3.15 8.72
N ASP A 82 -9.43 -3.92 8.07
CA ASP A 82 -9.36 -5.37 8.27
C ASP A 82 -9.05 -5.68 9.75
N CYS A 83 -9.91 -6.47 10.37
CA CYS A 83 -9.86 -6.76 11.80
C CYS A 83 -8.58 -7.53 12.21
N SER A 84 -7.89 -8.16 11.28
CA SER A 84 -6.66 -8.91 11.53
C SER A 84 -5.39 -8.05 11.41
N LEU A 85 -5.51 -6.74 11.17
CA LEU A 85 -4.35 -5.85 11.03
C LEU A 85 -3.44 -5.89 12.26
N SER A 86 -4.03 -5.74 13.46
CA SER A 86 -3.24 -5.73 14.71
C SER A 86 -2.56 -7.08 14.97
N ASP A 87 -3.22 -8.19 14.64
CA ASP A 87 -2.63 -9.53 14.77
C ASP A 87 -1.43 -9.71 13.82
N LEU A 88 -1.56 -9.25 12.57
CA LEU A 88 -0.47 -9.27 11.60
C LEU A 88 0.73 -8.44 12.07
N LEU A 89 0.49 -7.21 12.52
CA LEU A 89 1.55 -6.34 13.00
C LEU A 89 2.20 -6.88 14.29
N MET A 90 1.41 -7.50 15.17
CA MET A 90 1.92 -8.18 16.36
C MET A 90 2.83 -9.37 15.98
N LEU A 91 2.42 -10.22 15.05
CA LEU A 91 3.25 -11.33 14.53
C LEU A 91 4.57 -10.81 13.98
N CYS A 92 4.54 -9.75 13.18
CA CYS A 92 5.75 -9.15 12.62
C CYS A 92 6.69 -8.62 13.70
N ARG A 93 6.18 -7.93 14.72
CA ARG A 93 6.97 -7.45 15.86
C ARG A 93 7.62 -8.60 16.63
N GLN A 94 6.86 -9.64 16.94
CA GLN A 94 7.37 -10.82 17.65
C GLN A 94 8.49 -11.54 16.89
N SER A 95 8.41 -11.51 15.55
CA SER A 95 9.40 -12.12 14.65
C SER A 95 10.52 -11.15 14.23
N ASN A 96 10.56 -9.93 14.78
CA ASN A 96 11.51 -8.87 14.42
C ASN A 96 11.53 -8.54 12.90
N VAL A 97 10.38 -8.58 12.27
CA VAL A 97 10.19 -8.26 10.84
C VAL A 97 9.69 -6.82 10.71
N MET A 98 10.39 -6.01 9.91
CA MET A 98 9.99 -4.64 9.65
C MET A 98 8.81 -4.59 8.68
N VAL A 99 7.81 -3.77 9.02
CA VAL A 99 6.66 -3.49 8.17
C VAL A 99 6.70 -2.04 7.72
N SER A 100 6.61 -1.81 6.41
CA SER A 100 6.36 -0.49 5.84
C SER A 100 5.00 -0.49 5.14
N VAL A 101 4.13 0.43 5.52
CA VAL A 101 2.88 0.67 4.78
C VAL A 101 3.21 1.56 3.59
N VAL A 102 2.97 1.05 2.37
CA VAL A 102 3.34 1.74 1.13
C VAL A 102 2.11 1.86 0.24
N SER A 103 1.56 3.07 0.15
CA SER A 103 0.32 3.36 -0.58
C SER A 103 0.54 4.45 -1.65
N ASP A 104 -0.11 4.31 -2.79
CA ASP A 104 -0.23 5.39 -3.78
C ASP A 104 -1.40 6.35 -3.43
N GLY A 105 -2.11 6.11 -2.34
CA GLY A 105 -3.13 6.97 -1.76
C GLY A 105 -2.58 8.04 -0.79
N PHE A 106 -3.38 8.40 0.21
CA PHE A 106 -3.12 9.53 1.10
C PHE A 106 -2.43 9.12 2.41
N GLU A 107 -1.25 9.68 2.66
CA GLU A 107 -0.52 9.51 3.94
C GLU A 107 -1.41 9.88 5.14
N ARG A 108 -2.26 10.91 4.99
CA ARG A 108 -3.21 11.34 6.01
C ARG A 108 -4.17 10.21 6.43
N SER A 109 -4.70 9.46 5.47
CA SER A 109 -5.58 8.31 5.73
C SER A 109 -4.83 7.19 6.44
N VAL A 110 -3.64 6.83 5.94
CA VAL A 110 -2.79 5.79 6.54
C VAL A 110 -2.48 6.11 8.00
N ARG A 111 -2.00 7.32 8.28
CA ARG A 111 -1.62 7.77 9.62
C ARG A 111 -2.79 7.71 10.59
N ARG A 112 -3.95 8.29 10.22
CA ARG A 112 -5.12 8.31 11.09
C ARG A 112 -5.66 6.92 11.38
N VAL A 113 -5.68 6.03 10.40
CA VAL A 113 -6.07 4.64 10.59
C VAL A 113 -5.13 3.93 11.55
N LEU A 114 -3.81 4.02 11.36
CA LEU A 114 -2.83 3.39 12.25
C LEU A 114 -2.91 3.94 13.68
N GLU A 115 -3.02 5.26 13.84
CA GLU A 115 -3.18 5.90 15.16
C GLU A 115 -4.45 5.40 15.88
N ARG A 116 -5.57 5.29 15.15
CA ARG A 116 -6.85 4.81 15.71
C ARG A 116 -6.78 3.37 16.20
N VAL A 117 -6.04 2.51 15.52
CA VAL A 117 -5.84 1.10 15.94
C VAL A 117 -4.66 0.92 16.89
N GLY A 118 -3.98 2.00 17.28
CA GLY A 118 -2.86 1.98 18.23
C GLY A 118 -1.58 1.41 17.66
N GLU A 119 -1.38 1.49 16.33
CA GLU A 119 -0.25 0.92 15.63
C GLU A 119 0.71 2.00 15.09
N VAL A 120 2.00 1.65 15.02
CA VAL A 120 3.06 2.50 14.48
C VAL A 120 3.85 1.71 13.44
N CYS A 121 3.87 2.24 12.21
CA CYS A 121 4.63 1.67 11.09
C CYS A 121 5.41 2.77 10.35
N ASP A 122 6.42 2.35 9.57
CA ASP A 122 7.00 3.20 8.54
C ASP A 122 5.95 3.44 7.43
N ILE A 123 5.70 4.70 7.09
CA ILE A 123 4.67 5.08 6.10
C ILE A 123 5.34 5.74 4.90
N LYS A 124 5.02 5.24 3.71
CA LYS A 124 5.40 5.85 2.44
C LYS A 124 4.13 6.03 1.60
N ALA A 125 3.65 7.24 1.51
CA ALA A 125 2.44 7.59 0.78
C ALA A 125 2.45 9.06 0.33
N ASN A 126 1.52 9.44 -0.53
CA ASN A 126 1.40 10.81 -1.00
C ASN A 126 0.85 11.71 0.11
N GLN A 127 1.43 12.89 0.28
CA GLN A 127 1.03 13.82 1.32
C GLN A 127 -0.13 14.70 0.86
N LEU A 128 -1.30 14.49 1.43
CA LEU A 128 -2.49 15.31 1.22
C LEU A 128 -2.44 16.53 2.13
N MET A 129 -2.32 17.72 1.54
CA MET A 129 -2.14 18.99 2.26
C MET A 129 -3.31 19.94 2.01
N PRO A 130 -3.84 20.62 3.05
CA PRO A 130 -4.88 21.62 2.87
C PRO A 130 -4.33 22.84 2.12
N LEU A 131 -5.10 23.33 1.16
CA LEU A 131 -4.85 24.56 0.40
C LEU A 131 -5.99 25.54 0.65
N GLY A 132 -5.94 26.26 1.79
CA GLY A 132 -7.02 27.15 2.23
C GLY A 132 -8.12 26.43 3.01
N HIS A 133 -9.37 26.89 2.88
CA HIS A 133 -10.48 26.47 3.73
C HIS A 133 -10.98 25.05 3.40
N ASP A 134 -11.16 24.75 2.11
CA ASP A 134 -11.82 23.52 1.64
C ASP A 134 -11.14 22.87 0.43
N ARG A 135 -9.97 23.36 0.06
CA ARG A 135 -9.17 22.88 -1.06
C ARG A 135 -7.99 22.06 -0.61
N TRP A 136 -7.51 21.19 -1.50
CA TRP A 136 -6.43 20.28 -1.21
C TRP A 136 -5.41 20.23 -2.34
N THR A 137 -4.19 19.87 -2.00
CA THR A 137 -3.08 19.60 -2.93
C THR A 137 -2.30 18.37 -2.47
N LEU A 138 -1.51 17.80 -3.38
CA LEU A 138 -0.65 16.65 -3.10
C LEU A 138 0.82 17.00 -3.27
N SER A 139 1.63 16.42 -2.39
CA SER A 139 3.07 16.27 -2.54
C SER A 139 3.41 14.78 -2.67
N HIS A 140 4.42 14.46 -3.48
CA HIS A 140 4.82 13.10 -3.83
C HIS A 140 6.26 12.82 -3.41
N PRO A 141 6.55 12.71 -2.10
CA PRO A 141 7.92 12.59 -1.58
C PRO A 141 8.60 11.28 -1.98
N PHE A 142 7.83 10.27 -2.38
CA PHE A 142 8.30 8.93 -2.77
C PHE A 142 8.12 8.63 -4.26
N ALA A 143 7.86 9.66 -5.08
CA ALA A 143 7.85 9.50 -6.53
C ALA A 143 9.26 9.17 -7.05
N HIS A 144 9.33 8.34 -8.08
CA HIS A 144 10.60 7.95 -8.69
C HIS A 144 10.51 8.07 -10.21
N ALA A 145 11.50 8.74 -10.84
CA ALA A 145 11.50 9.01 -12.28
C ALA A 145 11.49 7.74 -13.15
N GLY A 146 12.00 6.62 -12.62
CA GLY A 146 11.98 5.32 -13.29
C GLY A 146 10.74 4.46 -12.97
N CYS A 147 9.70 5.02 -12.38
CA CYS A 147 8.48 4.29 -12.08
C CYS A 147 7.68 4.00 -13.37
N THR A 148 7.54 2.72 -13.72
CA THR A 148 6.84 2.31 -14.96
C THR A 148 5.33 2.55 -14.91
N SER A 149 4.73 2.62 -13.73
CA SER A 149 3.31 2.92 -13.52
C SER A 149 3.02 4.41 -13.38
N GLY A 150 4.05 5.27 -13.34
CA GLY A 150 3.88 6.70 -13.09
C GLY A 150 3.21 7.00 -11.76
N ALA A 151 3.48 6.18 -10.72
CA ALA A 151 2.89 6.31 -9.39
C ALA A 151 3.48 7.50 -8.61
N GLY A 152 2.68 8.12 -7.76
CA GLY A 152 3.12 9.14 -6.81
C GLY A 152 3.98 8.57 -5.69
N THR A 153 3.76 7.28 -5.35
CA THR A 153 4.61 6.50 -4.45
C THR A 153 5.08 5.25 -5.17
N CYS A 154 6.37 5.18 -5.51
CA CYS A 154 6.95 4.05 -6.22
C CYS A 154 7.23 2.88 -5.29
N LYS A 155 6.37 1.84 -5.29
CA LYS A 155 6.52 0.65 -4.45
C LYS A 155 7.79 -0.15 -4.80
N CYS A 156 8.19 -0.22 -6.07
CA CYS A 156 9.42 -0.90 -6.48
C CYS A 156 10.68 -0.26 -5.86
N HIS A 157 10.71 1.08 -5.82
CA HIS A 157 11.82 1.80 -5.20
C HIS A 157 11.79 1.64 -3.67
N ALA A 158 10.60 1.57 -3.07
CA ALA A 158 10.43 1.31 -1.65
C ALA A 158 10.89 -0.11 -1.23
N ALA A 159 10.87 -1.08 -2.14
CA ALA A 159 11.25 -2.48 -1.92
C ALA A 159 12.77 -2.70 -1.83
N ALA A 160 13.58 -1.89 -2.51
CA ALA A 160 15.04 -2.10 -2.57
C ALA A 160 15.74 -1.71 -1.25
N PRO A 161 16.85 -2.38 -0.85
CA PRO A 161 17.53 -3.55 -1.44
C PRO A 161 17.31 -4.88 -0.68
N SER A 162 16.33 -4.99 0.23
CA SER A 162 16.12 -6.17 1.09
C SER A 162 15.18 -7.20 0.46
N PRO A 163 15.24 -8.48 0.86
CA PRO A 163 14.19 -9.44 0.53
C PRO A 163 12.83 -8.90 0.96
N THR A 164 11.89 -8.85 0.03
CA THR A 164 10.60 -8.19 0.24
C THR A 164 9.48 -9.21 0.21
N ILE A 165 8.61 -9.16 1.21
CA ILE A 165 7.29 -9.81 1.21
C ILE A 165 6.27 -8.72 0.87
N LEU A 166 5.51 -8.92 -0.20
CA LEU A 166 4.43 -8.02 -0.60
C LEU A 166 3.09 -8.55 -0.09
N ILE A 167 2.27 -7.67 0.48
CA ILE A 167 0.87 -7.92 0.79
C ILE A 167 0.07 -6.80 0.13
N GLY A 168 -0.78 -7.11 -0.85
CA GLY A 168 -1.48 -6.10 -1.63
C GLY A 168 -2.64 -6.65 -2.45
N ASP A 169 -3.37 -5.77 -3.13
CA ASP A 169 -4.58 -6.13 -3.89
C ASP A 169 -4.66 -5.51 -5.28
N GLY A 170 -3.93 -4.42 -5.54
CA GLY A 170 -4.21 -3.51 -6.61
C GLY A 170 -3.15 -3.38 -7.69
N ARG A 171 -3.41 -2.45 -8.61
CA ARG A 171 -2.59 -2.17 -9.79
C ARG A 171 -1.24 -1.55 -9.43
N SER A 172 -1.18 -0.79 -8.32
CA SER A 172 0.06 -0.18 -7.81
C SER A 172 1.09 -1.20 -7.34
N ASP A 173 0.65 -2.47 -7.11
CA ASP A 173 1.51 -3.56 -6.64
C ASP A 173 2.13 -4.38 -7.77
N PHE A 174 1.63 -4.27 -9.00
CA PHE A 174 2.03 -5.13 -10.12
C PHE A 174 3.53 -5.11 -10.36
N CYS A 175 4.14 -3.94 -10.41
CA CYS A 175 5.57 -3.83 -10.70
C CYS A 175 6.43 -4.42 -9.57
N VAL A 176 6.06 -4.24 -8.31
CA VAL A 176 6.83 -4.75 -7.17
C VAL A 176 6.63 -6.26 -6.98
N ALA A 177 5.50 -6.82 -7.41
CA ALA A 177 5.24 -8.27 -7.36
C ALA A 177 6.30 -9.09 -8.12
N HIS A 178 6.89 -8.54 -9.20
CA HIS A 178 7.99 -9.18 -9.94
C HIS A 178 9.31 -9.23 -9.17
N GLN A 179 9.48 -8.40 -8.14
CA GLN A 179 10.72 -8.27 -7.37
C GLN A 179 10.59 -8.88 -5.97
N ALA A 180 9.36 -9.10 -5.51
CA ALA A 180 9.09 -9.64 -4.20
C ALA A 180 9.51 -11.13 -4.09
N SER A 181 10.10 -11.50 -2.96
CA SER A 181 10.45 -12.90 -2.65
C SER A 181 9.24 -13.76 -2.29
N LEU A 182 8.15 -13.11 -1.85
CA LEU A 182 6.85 -13.71 -1.56
C LEU A 182 5.76 -12.66 -1.78
N VAL A 183 4.65 -13.07 -2.40
CA VAL A 183 3.49 -12.22 -2.63
C VAL A 183 2.26 -12.86 -1.97
N PHE A 184 1.62 -12.12 -1.08
CA PHE A 184 0.25 -12.37 -0.65
C PHE A 184 -0.65 -11.46 -1.46
N ALA A 185 -1.47 -12.03 -2.33
CA ALA A 185 -2.21 -11.30 -3.33
C ALA A 185 -3.72 -11.41 -3.14
N LYS A 186 -4.40 -10.27 -3.20
CA LYS A 186 -5.85 -10.13 -3.17
C LYS A 186 -6.34 -9.48 -4.46
N GLY A 187 -7.60 -9.59 -4.79
CA GLY A 187 -8.25 -8.81 -5.84
C GLY A 187 -7.55 -8.83 -7.21
N ARG A 188 -7.28 -7.64 -7.74
CA ARG A 188 -6.64 -7.46 -9.05
C ARG A 188 -5.20 -7.96 -9.08
N LEU A 189 -4.47 -7.85 -7.97
CA LEU A 189 -3.10 -8.36 -7.87
C LEU A 189 -3.06 -9.89 -7.97
N ALA A 190 -3.98 -10.61 -7.33
CA ALA A 190 -4.05 -12.06 -7.43
C ALA A 190 -4.28 -12.52 -8.87
N LYS A 191 -5.23 -11.87 -9.57
CA LYS A 191 -5.46 -12.15 -10.98
C LYS A 191 -4.23 -11.84 -11.84
N TYR A 192 -3.59 -10.70 -11.60
CA TYR A 192 -2.37 -10.32 -12.32
C TYR A 192 -1.25 -11.35 -12.12
N CYS A 193 -1.00 -11.79 -10.89
CA CYS A 193 0.00 -12.80 -10.60
C CYS A 193 -0.32 -14.12 -11.31
N GLN A 194 -1.58 -14.53 -11.34
CA GLN A 194 -2.02 -15.73 -12.07
C GLN A 194 -1.77 -15.61 -13.58
N ASP A 195 -2.18 -14.50 -14.18
CA ASP A 195 -2.08 -14.24 -15.62
C ASP A 195 -0.60 -14.17 -16.08
N HIS A 196 0.33 -13.75 -15.20
CA HIS A 196 1.76 -13.60 -15.46
C HIS A 196 2.62 -14.71 -14.85
N TYR A 197 1.99 -15.79 -14.34
CA TYR A 197 2.69 -16.92 -13.72
C TYR A 197 3.63 -16.55 -12.58
N LEU A 198 3.31 -15.48 -11.84
CA LEU A 198 4.09 -15.07 -10.66
C LEU A 198 3.68 -15.91 -9.45
N PRO A 199 4.66 -16.52 -8.73
CA PRO A 199 4.38 -17.25 -7.49
C PRO A 199 3.71 -16.33 -6.46
N HIS A 200 2.54 -16.72 -5.95
CA HIS A 200 1.82 -15.95 -4.95
C HIS A 200 0.93 -16.85 -4.09
N ILE A 201 0.55 -16.34 -2.94
CA ILE A 201 -0.46 -16.94 -2.05
C ILE A 201 -1.71 -16.06 -2.15
N PRO A 202 -2.83 -16.57 -2.68
CA PRO A 202 -4.07 -15.82 -2.73
C PRO A 202 -4.64 -15.65 -1.32
N ILE A 203 -5.13 -14.45 -1.01
CA ILE A 203 -5.77 -14.10 0.26
C ILE A 203 -7.09 -13.37 0.02
N ALA A 204 -8.02 -13.47 0.96
CA ALA A 204 -9.25 -12.68 0.99
C ALA A 204 -9.17 -11.52 2.01
N HIS A 205 -8.44 -11.74 3.12
CA HIS A 205 -8.25 -10.77 4.20
C HIS A 205 -6.87 -10.97 4.87
N LEU A 206 -6.45 -10.03 5.72
CA LEU A 206 -5.13 -10.08 6.36
C LEU A 206 -4.94 -11.29 7.28
N GLY A 207 -6.03 -11.85 7.82
CA GLY A 207 -5.98 -13.06 8.64
C GLY A 207 -5.41 -14.28 7.88
N ASP A 208 -5.60 -14.34 6.55
CA ASP A 208 -5.08 -15.44 5.71
C ASP A 208 -3.55 -15.40 5.60
N VAL A 209 -2.93 -14.28 5.92
CA VAL A 209 -1.47 -14.10 5.91
C VAL A 209 -0.81 -14.76 7.12
N LEU A 210 -1.49 -14.81 8.28
CA LEU A 210 -0.88 -15.11 9.57
C LEU A 210 -0.19 -16.49 9.60
N ALA A 211 -0.89 -17.55 9.27
CA ALA A 211 -0.37 -18.91 9.35
C ALA A 211 0.76 -19.17 8.32
N PRO A 212 0.61 -18.82 7.01
CA PRO A 212 1.70 -19.00 6.05
C PRO A 212 2.93 -18.14 6.34
N LEU A 213 2.74 -16.93 6.88
CA LEU A 213 3.83 -16.04 7.24
C LEU A 213 4.59 -16.59 8.45
N SER A 214 3.89 -17.00 9.53
CA SER A 214 4.49 -17.58 10.72
C SER A 214 5.36 -18.80 10.36
N GLN A 215 4.82 -19.74 9.58
CA GLN A 215 5.57 -20.89 9.12
C GLN A 215 6.86 -20.52 8.36
N ARG A 216 6.80 -19.51 7.50
CA ARG A 216 7.97 -19.02 6.75
C ARG A 216 9.03 -18.41 7.65
N LEU A 217 8.61 -17.64 8.66
CA LEU A 217 9.51 -16.97 9.59
C LEU A 217 10.20 -17.98 10.51
N GLU A 218 9.51 -19.03 10.97
CA GLU A 218 10.07 -20.12 11.76
C GLU A 218 11.15 -20.89 10.98
N ILE A 219 10.91 -21.20 9.71
CA ILE A 219 11.88 -21.89 8.84
C ILE A 219 13.13 -21.02 8.62
N GLY A 220 12.96 -19.70 8.45
CA GLY A 220 14.06 -18.76 8.26
C GLY A 220 14.92 -18.53 9.50
N LEU A 221 14.38 -18.76 10.70
CA LEU A 221 15.11 -18.65 11.98
C LEU A 221 15.84 -19.96 12.35
N ALA A 222 15.47 -21.09 11.73
CA ALA A 222 16.06 -22.41 11.98
C ALA A 222 17.20 -22.79 11.03
N ALA A 223 17.49 -21.97 10.03
CA ALA A 223 18.53 -22.17 9.01
C ALA A 223 19.75 -21.26 9.24
#